data_24d5df68ad6cab1f9b6056c1363f3f5c
#
_entry.id   24d5df68ad6cab1f9b6056c1363f3f5c
#
_cell.length_a   1.000
_cell.length_b   1.000
_cell.length_c   1.000
_cell.angle_alpha   90.00
_cell.angle_beta   90.00
_cell.angle_gamma   90.00
#
_symmetry.space_group_name_H-M   'P 1'
#
loop_
_entity.id
_entity.type
_entity.pdbx_description
1 polymer ?
#
loop_
_entity_poly.entity_id
_entity_poly.type
_entity_poly.pdbx_seq_one_letter_code
_entity_poly.pdbx_strand_id
1 'polypeptide(L)'
;MAALSRMAGSTHKKVSIKPTDVIVLSSTPIPGNEKAVSKVINELAMKGAEVINQDTHVSGHACQEEIKLIYALVRPKYAIPVHGEYRHLMAQKNLVQAMGIPKDNIVIMSSGDVVELGQESWGIVDHVSAGGILVDGLGVGDVGNIVLRDRQNLAQNGIIIVVLTLEKY
;
A
#
# COMPACT_ATOMS: atom_id res chain seq x y z
N MET A 1 4.77 -8.29 -9.26
CA MET A 1 6.17 -8.19 -9.75
C MET A 1 6.89 -9.55 -9.80
N ALA A 2 6.88 -10.42 -8.75
CA ALA A 2 7.66 -11.65 -8.74
C ALA A 2 7.44 -12.61 -9.94
N ALA A 3 6.21 -12.78 -10.41
CA ALA A 3 5.93 -13.61 -11.59
C ALA A 3 6.48 -12.98 -12.88
N LEU A 4 6.23 -11.68 -13.08
CA LEU A 4 6.69 -10.93 -14.25
C LEU A 4 8.23 -10.88 -14.32
N SER A 5 8.91 -10.69 -13.18
CA SER A 5 10.38 -10.74 -13.11
C SER A 5 10.93 -12.11 -13.52
N ARG A 6 10.26 -13.21 -13.12
CA ARG A 6 10.64 -14.55 -13.58
C ARG A 6 10.40 -14.76 -15.08
N MET A 7 9.33 -14.18 -15.64
CA MET A 7 9.08 -14.20 -17.09
C MET A 7 10.15 -13.41 -17.85
N ALA A 8 10.44 -12.20 -17.39
CA ALA A 8 11.49 -11.35 -17.93
C ALA A 8 12.88 -12.03 -17.87
N GLY A 9 13.22 -12.64 -16.74
CA GLY A 9 14.47 -13.37 -16.52
C GLY A 9 14.52 -14.79 -17.10
N SER A 10 13.50 -15.24 -17.86
CA SER A 10 13.41 -16.60 -18.43
C SER A 10 13.42 -17.74 -17.40
N THR A 11 13.04 -17.48 -16.17
CA THR A 11 12.99 -18.47 -15.08
C THR A 11 11.57 -18.91 -14.72
N HIS A 12 10.57 -18.41 -15.46
CA HIS A 12 9.19 -18.80 -15.24
C HIS A 12 8.89 -20.15 -15.89
N LYS A 13 8.33 -21.11 -15.11
CA LYS A 13 8.16 -22.52 -15.54
C LYS A 13 7.17 -22.75 -16.69
N LYS A 14 6.20 -21.85 -16.87
CA LYS A 14 5.06 -22.06 -17.78
C LYS A 14 4.95 -21.02 -18.89
N VAL A 15 5.63 -19.88 -18.78
CA VAL A 15 5.50 -18.77 -19.72
C VAL A 15 6.88 -18.32 -20.15
N SER A 16 7.10 -18.23 -21.46
CA SER A 16 8.29 -17.65 -22.10
C SER A 16 7.86 -16.45 -22.93
N ILE A 17 8.56 -15.35 -22.77
CA ILE A 17 8.31 -14.11 -23.52
C ILE A 17 8.92 -14.21 -24.91
N LYS A 18 8.14 -13.82 -25.91
CA LYS A 18 8.50 -13.82 -27.34
C LYS A 18 8.54 -12.40 -27.88
N PRO A 19 9.27 -12.15 -28.99
CA PRO A 19 9.31 -10.83 -29.63
C PRO A 19 7.96 -10.31 -30.16
N THR A 20 6.98 -11.22 -30.32
CA THR A 20 5.62 -10.88 -30.79
C THR A 20 4.65 -10.56 -29.63
N ASP A 21 5.11 -10.66 -28.38
CA ASP A 21 4.24 -10.45 -27.22
C ASP A 21 4.09 -8.96 -26.94
N VAL A 22 2.87 -8.57 -26.56
CA VAL A 22 2.55 -7.26 -26.04
C VAL A 22 2.27 -7.40 -24.53
N ILE A 23 2.98 -6.63 -23.72
CA ILE A 23 2.88 -6.67 -22.25
C ILE A 23 2.37 -5.34 -21.74
N VAL A 24 1.19 -5.35 -21.14
CA VAL A 24 0.58 -4.15 -20.56
C VAL A 24 0.82 -4.13 -19.06
N LEU A 25 1.52 -3.11 -18.57
CA LEU A 25 1.70 -2.84 -17.14
C LEU A 25 0.63 -1.86 -16.66
N SER A 26 -0.49 -2.38 -16.19
CA SER A 26 -1.61 -1.59 -15.69
C SER A 26 -1.49 -1.31 -14.18
N SER A 27 -0.30 -0.91 -13.75
CA SER A 27 -0.03 -0.57 -12.34
C SER A 27 0.98 0.55 -12.24
N THR A 28 0.77 1.45 -11.30
CA THR A 28 1.76 2.49 -10.96
C THR A 28 2.79 1.92 -9.99
N PRO A 29 4.09 2.14 -10.22
CA PRO A 29 5.13 1.73 -9.27
C PRO A 29 4.89 2.34 -7.89
N ILE A 30 5.01 1.52 -6.84
CA ILE A 30 5.04 2.03 -5.48
C ILE A 30 6.35 2.82 -5.29
N PRO A 31 6.32 4.01 -4.64
CA PRO A 31 7.53 4.78 -4.38
C PRO A 31 8.65 3.92 -3.77
N GLY A 32 9.83 4.00 -4.35
CA GLY A 32 11.01 3.18 -4.00
C GLY A 32 11.19 1.91 -4.85
N ASN A 33 10.19 1.49 -5.63
CA ASN A 33 10.27 0.32 -6.50
C ASN A 33 10.57 0.66 -7.98
N GLU A 34 10.77 1.91 -8.31
CA GLU A 34 10.93 2.40 -9.69
C GLU A 34 12.09 1.70 -10.42
N LYS A 35 13.22 1.53 -9.73
CA LYS A 35 14.40 0.85 -10.31
C LYS A 35 14.11 -0.62 -10.63
N ALA A 36 13.38 -1.31 -9.74
CA ALA A 36 13.03 -2.72 -9.94
C ALA A 36 12.04 -2.87 -11.11
N VAL A 37 11.07 -1.98 -11.22
CA VAL A 37 10.11 -1.94 -12.34
C VAL A 37 10.83 -1.63 -13.65
N SER A 38 11.67 -0.60 -13.69
CA SER A 38 12.46 -0.23 -14.86
C SER A 38 13.36 -1.38 -15.34
N LYS A 39 13.99 -2.10 -14.42
CA LYS A 39 14.79 -3.30 -14.76
C LYS A 39 13.94 -4.35 -15.49
N VAL A 40 12.77 -4.66 -14.98
CA VAL A 40 11.87 -5.66 -15.59
C VAL A 40 11.41 -5.20 -16.97
N ILE A 41 11.05 -3.93 -17.14
CA ILE A 41 10.68 -3.36 -18.45
C ILE A 41 11.83 -3.52 -19.45
N ASN A 42 13.06 -3.19 -19.05
CA ASN A 42 14.23 -3.35 -19.91
C ASN A 42 14.48 -4.81 -20.29
N GLU A 43 14.38 -5.75 -19.35
CA GLU A 43 14.54 -7.18 -19.61
C GLU A 43 13.50 -7.72 -20.60
N LEU A 44 12.24 -7.23 -20.52
CA LEU A 44 11.18 -7.57 -21.47
C LEU A 44 11.44 -6.97 -22.87
N ALA A 45 11.84 -5.70 -22.92
CA ALA A 45 12.19 -5.02 -24.16
C ALA A 45 13.42 -5.69 -24.85
N MET A 46 14.42 -6.13 -24.08
CA MET A 46 15.58 -6.88 -24.62
C MET A 46 15.17 -8.21 -25.26
N LYS A 47 14.02 -8.78 -24.90
CA LYS A 47 13.45 -9.98 -25.56
C LYS A 47 12.65 -9.64 -26.82
N GLY A 48 12.56 -8.37 -27.18
CA GLY A 48 11.82 -7.88 -28.34
C GLY A 48 10.31 -7.70 -28.09
N ALA A 49 9.83 -7.92 -26.86
CA ALA A 49 8.43 -7.71 -26.53
C ALA A 49 8.09 -6.21 -26.48
N GLU A 50 6.89 -5.86 -26.94
CA GLU A 50 6.34 -4.51 -26.77
C GLU A 50 5.84 -4.35 -25.34
N VAL A 51 6.28 -3.28 -24.65
CA VAL A 51 5.86 -3.01 -23.26
C VAL A 51 5.11 -1.68 -23.21
N ILE A 52 3.81 -1.75 -22.90
CA ILE A 52 2.93 -0.59 -22.71
C ILE A 52 2.80 -0.33 -21.20
N ASN A 53 3.32 0.81 -20.73
CA ASN A 53 3.35 1.17 -19.32
C ASN A 53 2.90 2.62 -19.05
N GLN A 54 2.36 3.32 -20.03
CA GLN A 54 1.87 4.69 -19.92
C GLN A 54 0.36 4.71 -19.89
N ASP A 55 -0.22 5.51 -18.98
CA ASP A 55 -1.66 5.79 -18.88
C ASP A 55 -2.59 4.56 -18.87
N THR A 56 -2.08 3.43 -18.44
CA THR A 56 -2.84 2.16 -18.40
C THR A 56 -3.53 1.91 -17.06
N HIS A 57 -3.20 2.70 -16.03
CA HIS A 57 -3.76 2.51 -14.69
C HIS A 57 -4.90 3.50 -14.45
N VAL A 58 -6.09 2.94 -14.20
CA VAL A 58 -7.23 3.71 -13.69
C VAL A 58 -7.32 3.47 -12.18
N SER A 59 -7.31 4.55 -11.39
CA SER A 59 -7.49 4.46 -9.94
C SER A 59 -8.84 3.84 -9.60
N GLY A 60 -8.87 2.89 -8.66
CA GLY A 60 -10.11 2.37 -8.09
C GLY A 60 -10.74 3.28 -7.03
N HIS A 61 -10.08 4.40 -6.68
CA HIS A 61 -10.60 5.38 -5.74
C HIS A 61 -11.51 6.38 -6.47
N ALA A 62 -12.65 6.68 -5.84
CA ALA A 62 -13.59 7.65 -6.37
C ALA A 62 -12.97 9.06 -6.42
N CYS A 63 -13.20 9.79 -7.52
CA CYS A 63 -12.87 11.20 -7.59
C CYS A 63 -13.92 12.05 -6.86
N GLN A 64 -13.64 13.35 -6.72
CA GLN A 64 -14.50 14.27 -5.96
C GLN A 64 -15.95 14.27 -6.46
N GLU A 65 -16.17 14.25 -7.76
CA GLU A 65 -17.53 14.31 -8.34
C GLU A 65 -18.29 12.98 -8.15
N GLU A 66 -17.58 11.85 -8.19
CA GLU A 66 -18.16 10.55 -7.90
C GLU A 66 -18.57 10.43 -6.42
N ILE A 67 -17.74 10.94 -5.50
CA ILE A 67 -18.09 11.04 -4.09
C ILE A 67 -19.36 11.87 -3.90
N LYS A 68 -19.43 13.05 -4.52
CA LYS A 68 -20.63 13.90 -4.48
C LYS A 68 -21.87 13.18 -5.00
N LEU A 69 -21.76 12.46 -6.11
CA LEU A 69 -22.85 11.70 -6.67
C LEU A 69 -23.38 10.66 -5.69
N ILE A 70 -22.52 9.86 -5.08
CA ILE A 70 -22.91 8.84 -4.10
C ILE A 70 -23.60 9.47 -2.88
N TYR A 71 -23.05 10.56 -2.33
CA TYR A 71 -23.67 11.26 -1.21
C TYR A 71 -25.03 11.87 -1.58
N ALA A 72 -25.17 12.40 -2.79
CA ALA A 72 -26.46 12.93 -3.27
C ALA A 72 -27.52 11.84 -3.43
N LEU A 73 -27.14 10.65 -3.84
CA LEU A 73 -28.05 9.51 -4.01
C LEU A 73 -28.42 8.87 -2.66
N VAL A 74 -27.43 8.61 -1.79
CA VAL A 74 -27.62 7.92 -0.51
C VAL A 74 -28.22 8.84 0.55
N ARG A 75 -27.89 10.13 0.55
CA ARG A 75 -28.28 11.15 1.54
C ARG A 75 -28.07 10.67 2.99
N PRO A 76 -26.86 10.26 3.37
CA PRO A 76 -26.61 9.69 4.68
C PRO A 76 -26.75 10.75 5.77
N LYS A 77 -27.19 10.34 6.97
CA LYS A 77 -27.21 11.20 8.16
C LYS A 77 -25.79 11.49 8.67
N TYR A 78 -24.92 10.49 8.64
CA TYR A 78 -23.54 10.58 9.10
C TYR A 78 -22.56 10.30 7.96
N ALA A 79 -21.39 10.92 8.04
CA ALA A 79 -20.26 10.66 7.13
C ALA A 79 -19.01 10.30 7.93
N ILE A 80 -18.37 9.20 7.57
CA ILE A 80 -17.13 8.73 8.20
C ILE A 80 -16.09 8.56 7.10
N PRO A 81 -15.25 9.57 6.83
CA PRO A 81 -14.11 9.44 5.94
C PRO A 81 -13.13 8.39 6.45
N VAL A 82 -12.76 7.45 5.59
CA VAL A 82 -11.81 6.38 5.90
C VAL A 82 -10.78 6.25 4.80
N HIS A 83 -9.66 5.60 5.09
CA HIS A 83 -8.60 5.29 4.13
C HIS A 83 -7.85 6.52 3.62
N GLY A 84 -6.64 6.66 4.05
CA GLY A 84 -5.74 7.73 3.67
C GLY A 84 -5.11 8.45 4.87
N GLU A 85 -4.34 9.47 4.58
CA GLU A 85 -3.77 10.35 5.60
C GLU A 85 -4.81 11.35 6.12
N TYR A 86 -4.56 11.95 7.26
CA TYR A 86 -5.47 12.95 7.88
C TYR A 86 -5.90 14.06 6.91
N ARG A 87 -4.98 14.54 6.06
CA ARG A 87 -5.31 15.56 5.03
C ARG A 87 -6.38 15.08 4.04
N HIS A 88 -6.40 13.79 3.69
CA HIS A 88 -7.40 13.22 2.78
C HIS A 88 -8.77 13.12 3.47
N LEU A 89 -8.78 12.71 4.75
CA LEU A 89 -10.00 12.67 5.56
C LEU A 89 -10.60 14.08 5.69
N MET A 90 -9.76 15.10 5.92
CA MET A 90 -10.19 16.49 6.00
C MET A 90 -10.70 17.03 4.67
N ALA A 91 -10.09 16.65 3.54
CA ALA A 91 -10.59 17.04 2.22
C ALA A 91 -11.99 16.47 1.96
N GLN A 92 -12.21 15.18 2.28
CA GLN A 92 -13.54 14.56 2.18
C GLN A 92 -14.54 15.18 3.16
N LYS A 93 -14.14 15.48 4.40
CA LYS A 93 -14.97 16.21 5.36
C LYS A 93 -15.49 17.53 4.77
N ASN A 94 -14.58 18.34 4.23
CA ASN A 94 -14.94 19.64 3.65
C ASN A 94 -15.89 19.48 2.46
N LEU A 95 -15.65 18.45 1.62
CA LEU A 95 -16.50 18.14 0.48
C LEU A 95 -17.94 17.81 0.91
N VAL A 96 -18.10 16.87 1.87
CA VAL A 96 -19.44 16.43 2.29
C VAL A 96 -20.15 17.50 3.13
N GLN A 97 -19.40 18.34 3.87
CA GLN A 97 -19.96 19.49 4.55
C GLN A 97 -20.52 20.52 3.55
N ALA A 98 -19.81 20.77 2.46
CA ALA A 98 -20.29 21.64 1.37
C ALA A 98 -21.55 21.09 0.69
N MET A 99 -21.78 19.77 0.76
CA MET A 99 -23.02 19.14 0.26
C MET A 99 -24.19 19.23 1.25
N GLY A 100 -24.00 19.80 2.41
CA GLY A 100 -25.05 20.03 3.40
C GLY A 100 -25.09 19.04 4.57
N ILE A 101 -24.14 18.13 4.71
CA ILE A 101 -24.04 17.30 5.92
C ILE A 101 -23.54 18.17 7.07
N PRO A 102 -24.26 18.25 8.19
CA PRO A 102 -23.85 19.04 9.35
C PRO A 102 -22.47 18.64 9.84
N LYS A 103 -21.65 19.62 10.24
CA LYS A 103 -20.27 19.39 10.73
C LYS A 103 -20.21 18.33 11.84
N ASP A 104 -21.19 18.34 12.73
CA ASP A 104 -21.26 17.44 13.88
C ASP A 104 -21.68 16.01 13.50
N ASN A 105 -22.14 15.81 12.27
CA ASN A 105 -22.45 14.50 11.71
C ASN A 105 -21.31 13.94 10.84
N ILE A 106 -20.15 14.61 10.81
CA ILE A 106 -18.97 14.14 10.06
C ILE A 106 -17.90 13.72 11.05
N VAL A 107 -17.69 12.42 11.16
CA VAL A 107 -16.82 11.81 12.17
C VAL A 107 -15.44 11.58 11.59
N ILE A 108 -14.43 12.25 12.12
CA ILE A 108 -13.02 11.96 11.78
C ILE A 108 -12.47 11.09 12.91
N MET A 109 -12.03 9.90 12.55
CA MET A 109 -11.55 8.87 13.48
C MET A 109 -10.05 8.67 13.35
N SER A 110 -9.43 8.31 14.46
CA SER A 110 -8.08 7.75 14.50
C SER A 110 -8.14 6.22 14.44
N SER A 111 -7.03 5.59 14.02
CA SER A 111 -6.94 4.13 14.09
C SER A 111 -7.10 3.65 15.53
N GLY A 112 -8.00 2.71 15.75
CA GLY A 112 -8.34 2.17 17.07
C GLY A 112 -9.59 2.76 17.70
N ASP A 113 -10.10 3.90 17.24
CA ASP A 113 -11.35 4.48 17.78
C ASP A 113 -12.53 3.56 17.48
N VAL A 114 -13.34 3.30 18.48
CA VAL A 114 -14.59 2.57 18.38
C VAL A 114 -15.74 3.55 18.42
N VAL A 115 -16.50 3.61 17.33
CA VAL A 115 -17.65 4.51 17.21
C VAL A 115 -18.95 3.74 17.37
N GLU A 116 -19.82 4.24 18.22
CA GLU A 116 -21.21 3.82 18.30
C GLU A 116 -22.09 4.80 17.52
N LEU A 117 -22.90 4.27 16.60
CA LEU A 117 -23.84 5.07 15.80
C LEU A 117 -25.27 4.72 16.21
N GLY A 118 -25.96 5.69 16.75
CA GLY A 118 -27.39 5.61 17.05
C GLY A 118 -28.26 6.32 16.02
N GLN A 119 -29.58 6.25 16.18
CA GLN A 119 -30.52 6.95 15.30
C GLN A 119 -30.40 8.48 15.47
N GLU A 120 -30.18 8.97 16.69
CA GLU A 120 -30.18 10.39 17.02
C GLU A 120 -28.79 10.96 17.30
N SER A 121 -27.83 10.11 17.71
CA SER A 121 -26.51 10.55 18.12
C SER A 121 -25.43 9.54 17.73
N TRP A 122 -24.19 9.97 17.80
CA TRP A 122 -23.02 9.13 17.68
C TRP A 122 -21.98 9.53 18.73
N GLY A 123 -21.04 8.64 19.02
CA GLY A 123 -19.93 8.93 19.93
C GLY A 123 -18.78 7.95 19.79
N ILE A 124 -17.58 8.39 20.15
CA ILE A 124 -16.44 7.49 20.34
C ILE A 124 -16.60 6.91 21.75
N VAL A 125 -16.82 5.61 21.84
CA VAL A 125 -17.16 4.91 23.08
C VAL A 125 -16.02 4.10 23.65
N ASP A 126 -15.02 3.76 22.82
CA ASP A 126 -13.89 2.94 23.24
C ASP A 126 -12.69 3.16 22.32
N HIS A 127 -11.55 2.57 22.65
CA HIS A 127 -10.35 2.55 21.84
C HIS A 127 -9.66 1.19 21.93
N VAL A 128 -9.42 0.57 20.80
CA VAL A 128 -8.66 -0.68 20.69
C VAL A 128 -7.23 -0.40 20.21
N SER A 129 -6.28 -1.21 20.63
CA SER A 129 -4.91 -1.09 20.17
C SER A 129 -4.83 -1.31 18.65
N ALA A 130 -4.39 -0.29 17.92
CA ALA A 130 -4.21 -0.31 16.47
C ALA A 130 -2.81 0.12 16.03
N GLY A 131 -1.84 0.03 16.92
CA GLY A 131 -0.42 0.30 16.64
C GLY A 131 0.23 -0.74 15.75
N GLY A 132 1.42 -0.44 15.25
CA GLY A 132 2.23 -1.39 14.51
C GLY A 132 2.64 -2.57 15.38
N ILE A 133 2.41 -3.79 14.92
CA ILE A 133 2.88 -5.02 15.55
C ILE A 133 4.21 -5.39 14.91
N LEU A 134 5.27 -5.40 15.72
CA LEU A 134 6.60 -5.82 15.27
C LEU A 134 6.69 -7.34 15.26
N VAL A 135 7.34 -7.88 14.22
CA VAL A 135 7.52 -9.33 14.06
C VAL A 135 9.01 -9.62 13.88
N ASP A 136 9.53 -10.55 14.63
CA ASP A 136 10.89 -11.06 14.50
C ASP A 136 10.90 -12.60 14.55
N GLY A 137 11.11 -13.22 13.39
CA GLY A 137 11.00 -14.67 13.23
C GLY A 137 9.61 -15.18 13.61
N LEU A 138 9.52 -16.02 14.64
CA LEU A 138 8.27 -16.56 15.18
C LEU A 138 7.64 -15.68 16.28
N GLY A 139 8.36 -14.65 16.74
CA GLY A 139 7.88 -13.70 17.76
C GLY A 139 7.00 -12.62 17.14
N VAL A 140 5.80 -12.44 17.67
CA VAL A 140 4.83 -11.43 17.25
C VAL A 140 4.52 -10.50 18.41
N GLY A 141 4.83 -9.21 18.25
CA GLY A 141 4.60 -8.19 19.29
C GLY A 141 5.63 -8.15 20.40
N ASP A 142 6.51 -9.13 20.51
CA ASP A 142 7.53 -9.26 21.55
C ASP A 142 8.95 -8.99 21.02
N VAL A 143 9.09 -7.91 20.25
CA VAL A 143 10.39 -7.50 19.70
C VAL A 143 11.07 -6.53 20.65
N GLY A 144 12.08 -7.01 21.37
CA GLY A 144 12.83 -6.21 22.35
C GLY A 144 13.72 -5.15 21.72
N ASN A 145 14.14 -4.17 22.53
CA ASN A 145 15.00 -3.05 22.10
C ASN A 145 16.35 -3.51 21.52
N ILE A 146 16.85 -4.66 21.91
CA ILE A 146 18.12 -5.23 21.40
C ILE A 146 17.95 -5.56 19.92
N VAL A 147 16.87 -6.28 19.56
CA VAL A 147 16.59 -6.68 18.19
C VAL A 147 16.39 -5.44 17.31
N LEU A 148 15.67 -4.43 17.79
CA LEU A 148 15.47 -3.17 17.06
C LEU A 148 16.77 -2.44 16.77
N ARG A 149 17.65 -2.35 17.78
CA ARG A 149 18.98 -1.75 17.64
C ARG A 149 19.85 -2.52 16.64
N ASP A 150 19.86 -3.85 16.72
CA ASP A 150 20.66 -4.67 15.82
C ASP A 150 20.15 -4.57 14.37
N ARG A 151 18.84 -4.54 14.16
CA ARG A 151 18.25 -4.27 12.84
C ARG A 151 18.62 -2.88 12.31
N GLN A 152 18.65 -1.87 13.17
CA GLN A 152 19.07 -0.52 12.79
C GLN A 152 20.56 -0.49 12.40
N ASN A 153 21.42 -1.17 13.17
CA ASN A 153 22.83 -1.29 12.86
C ASN A 153 23.06 -2.01 11.52
N LEU A 154 22.34 -3.11 11.27
CA LEU A 154 22.40 -3.82 9.99
C LEU A 154 21.91 -2.97 8.81
N ALA A 155 20.88 -2.16 9.00
CA ALA A 155 20.35 -1.27 7.97
C ALA A 155 21.34 -0.15 7.60
N GLN A 156 22.13 0.33 8.57
CA GLN A 156 23.12 1.39 8.36
C GLN A 156 24.47 0.87 7.84
N ASN A 157 24.92 -0.25 8.35
CA ASN A 157 26.29 -0.76 8.13
C ASN A 157 26.34 -2.01 7.24
N GLY A 158 25.19 -2.68 7.03
CA GLY A 158 25.13 -3.96 6.32
C GLY A 158 25.73 -5.12 7.14
N ILE A 159 25.92 -6.27 6.49
CA ILE A 159 26.54 -7.47 7.04
C ILE A 159 27.51 -8.08 6.03
N ILE A 160 28.65 -8.52 6.51
CA ILE A 160 29.63 -9.29 5.74
C ILE A 160 29.83 -10.62 6.44
N ILE A 161 29.61 -11.72 5.72
CA ILE A 161 29.83 -13.08 6.21
C ILE A 161 31.05 -13.65 5.50
N VAL A 162 32.08 -14.03 6.25
CA VAL A 162 33.29 -14.69 5.75
C VAL A 162 33.29 -16.14 6.24
N VAL A 163 33.30 -17.08 5.30
CA VAL A 163 33.39 -18.52 5.58
C VAL A 163 34.78 -19.01 5.22
N LEU A 164 35.52 -19.55 6.20
CA LEU A 164 36.87 -20.09 6.01
C LEU A 164 36.86 -21.59 6.29
N THR A 165 37.44 -22.36 5.38
CA THR A 165 37.74 -23.78 5.61
C THR A 165 39.24 -23.91 5.92
N LEU A 166 39.57 -24.51 7.07
CA LEU A 166 40.95 -24.74 7.50
C LEU A 166 41.22 -26.24 7.36
N GLU A 167 42.24 -26.58 6.58
CA GLU A 167 42.81 -27.94 6.58
C GLU A 167 43.96 -28.01 7.57
N LYS A 168 43.97 -29.05 8.38
CA LYS A 168 45.05 -29.33 9.31
C LYS A 168 46.07 -30.23 8.61
N TYR A 169 47.25 -29.71 8.33
CA TYR A 169 48.39 -30.49 7.83
C TYR A 169 48.95 -31.35 8.97
#